data_e47c1a38ff5da615d6a9174c25426b07
#
_entry.id   e47c1a38ff5da615d6a9174c25426b07
#
_cell.length_a   1.000
_cell.length_b   1.000
_cell.length_c   1.000
_cell.angle_alpha   90.00
_cell.angle_beta   90.00
_cell.angle_gamma   90.00
#
_symmetry.space_group_name_H-M   'P 1'
#
loop_
_entity.id
_entity.type
_entity.pdbx_description
1 polymer ?
#
loop_
_entity_poly.entity_id
_entity_poly.type
_entity_poly.pdbx_seq_one_letter_code
_entity_poly.pdbx_strand_id
1 'polypeptide(L)'
;MALLVYGGLILLLILRQIERPLCGLARPVTPFITQGVCRGALAILGLRVVTEGRPMQVPGAVVANHGSWLDIFTLNAVQRVYFVSKSEVAGWPGIGWLARATGTVFINRRGSEALVQQRLFEERLRAGHRLLFFPEGTSTDTLRVLPFKSTLFAAFFTHGLEHALHIQPVTVTYSAPEREDPRFYGWWGDMDFGSHLVKLLAAPRQGRVRITFHTPVPADGFAGRKGLAARCEALVREAFPPEPVG
;
A
#
# COMPACT_ATOMS: atom_id res chain seq x y z
N MET A 1 18.11 -5.32 10.02
CA MET A 1 16.86 -5.24 9.25
C MET A 1 16.41 -6.61 8.73
N ALA A 2 17.22 -7.36 7.99
CA ALA A 2 16.86 -8.68 7.46
C ALA A 2 16.38 -9.66 8.56
N LEU A 3 17.10 -9.80 9.67
CA LEU A 3 16.70 -10.65 10.80
C LEU A 3 15.34 -10.27 11.38
N LEU A 4 15.02 -8.99 11.47
CA LEU A 4 13.72 -8.52 11.94
C LEU A 4 12.61 -8.91 10.96
N VAL A 5 12.83 -8.70 9.66
CA VAL A 5 11.83 -8.97 8.61
C VAL A 5 11.58 -10.47 8.51
N TYR A 6 12.61 -11.29 8.40
CA TYR A 6 12.44 -12.75 8.27
C TYR A 6 12.04 -13.41 9.59
N GLY A 7 12.52 -12.92 10.75
CA GLY A 7 12.06 -13.39 12.06
C GLY A 7 10.57 -13.10 12.27
N GLY A 8 10.15 -11.90 11.91
CA GLY A 8 8.73 -11.52 11.91
C GLY A 8 7.89 -12.35 10.94
N LEU A 9 8.42 -12.69 9.75
CA LEU A 9 7.78 -13.59 8.80
C LEU A 9 7.56 -14.99 9.39
N ILE A 10 8.61 -15.56 9.99
CA ILE A 10 8.52 -16.89 10.62
C ILE A 10 7.46 -16.88 11.73
N LEU A 11 7.51 -15.90 12.62
CA LEU A 11 6.51 -15.75 13.69
C LEU A 11 5.09 -15.62 13.13
N LEU A 12 4.91 -14.79 12.09
CA LEU A 12 3.62 -14.60 11.43
C LEU A 12 3.12 -15.92 10.82
N LEU A 13 3.97 -16.68 10.14
CA LEU A 13 3.61 -17.96 9.54
C LEU A 13 3.21 -18.99 10.59
N ILE A 14 3.94 -19.08 11.72
CA ILE A 14 3.61 -19.96 12.84
C ILE A 14 2.22 -19.61 13.41
N LEU A 15 2.02 -18.34 13.74
CA LEU A 15 0.74 -17.88 14.30
C LEU A 15 -0.42 -18.06 13.30
N ARG A 16 -0.17 -17.93 12.02
CA ARG A 16 -1.19 -18.14 10.99
C ARG A 16 -1.67 -19.59 10.90
N GLN A 17 -0.84 -20.58 11.28
CA GLN A 17 -1.30 -21.99 11.38
C GLN A 17 -2.39 -22.17 12.43
N ILE A 18 -2.38 -21.35 13.48
CA ILE A 18 -3.40 -21.35 14.54
C ILE A 18 -4.58 -20.45 14.17
N GLU A 19 -4.26 -19.22 13.70
CA GLU A 19 -5.26 -18.20 13.40
C GLU A 19 -6.19 -18.60 12.23
N ARG A 20 -5.66 -19.27 11.20
CA ARG A 20 -6.44 -19.66 10.02
C ARG A 20 -7.57 -20.67 10.31
N PRO A 21 -7.35 -21.78 11.01
CA PRO A 21 -8.43 -22.71 11.34
C PRO A 21 -9.46 -22.14 12.31
N LEU A 22 -9.06 -21.22 13.21
CA LEU A 22 -9.96 -20.62 14.20
C LEU A 22 -10.76 -19.43 13.66
N CYS A 23 -10.15 -18.61 12.82
CA CYS A 23 -10.68 -17.30 12.39
C CYS A 23 -10.88 -17.19 10.87
N GLY A 24 -10.57 -18.21 10.09
CA GLY A 24 -10.72 -18.21 8.63
C GLY A 24 -9.91 -17.10 7.95
N LEU A 25 -10.60 -16.23 7.24
CA LEU A 25 -9.99 -15.07 6.58
C LEU A 25 -9.63 -13.95 7.56
N ALA A 26 -10.34 -13.83 8.67
CA ALA A 26 -10.03 -12.83 9.69
C ALA A 26 -8.62 -13.06 10.25
N ARG A 27 -7.93 -11.97 10.52
CA ARG A 27 -6.55 -11.97 11.02
C ARG A 27 -6.46 -11.06 12.25
N PRO A 28 -6.92 -11.53 13.42
CA PRO A 28 -6.96 -10.69 14.61
C PRO A 28 -5.57 -10.34 15.16
N VAL A 29 -4.55 -11.18 14.95
CA VAL A 29 -3.21 -11.04 15.55
C VAL A 29 -2.13 -10.74 14.51
N THR A 30 -2.06 -11.50 13.42
CA THR A 30 -0.95 -11.42 12.46
C THR A 30 -0.71 -10.02 11.83
N PRO A 31 -1.71 -9.14 11.60
CA PRO A 31 -1.46 -7.78 11.12
C PRO A 31 -0.70 -6.88 12.10
N PHE A 32 -0.79 -7.14 13.40
CA PHE A 32 -0.01 -6.39 14.39
C PHE A 32 1.48 -6.73 14.32
N ILE A 33 1.81 -7.99 13.99
CA ILE A 33 3.19 -8.41 13.77
C ILE A 33 3.74 -7.70 12.55
N THR A 34 3.00 -7.71 11.42
CA THR A 34 3.39 -6.98 10.21
C THR A 34 3.65 -5.51 10.51
N GLN A 35 2.74 -4.86 11.24
CA GLN A 35 2.88 -3.46 11.63
C GLN A 35 4.12 -3.23 12.51
N GLY A 36 4.36 -4.10 13.50
CA GLY A 36 5.53 -4.04 14.37
C GLY A 36 6.84 -4.20 13.60
N VAL A 37 6.90 -5.16 12.68
CA VAL A 37 8.05 -5.37 11.80
C VAL A 37 8.31 -4.14 10.92
N CYS A 38 7.26 -3.57 10.32
CA CYS A 38 7.39 -2.38 9.48
C CYS A 38 7.92 -1.18 10.29
N ARG A 39 7.38 -0.94 11.49
CA ARG A 39 7.88 0.11 12.39
C ARG A 39 9.33 -0.10 12.78
N GLY A 40 9.70 -1.32 13.16
CA GLY A 40 11.07 -1.67 13.51
C GLY A 40 12.03 -1.52 12.33
N ALA A 41 11.62 -1.92 11.12
CA ALA A 41 12.42 -1.76 9.92
C ALA A 41 12.69 -0.28 9.59
N LEU A 42 11.67 0.58 9.69
CA LEU A 42 11.82 2.02 9.48
C LEU A 42 12.68 2.69 10.56
N ALA A 43 12.56 2.24 11.81
CA ALA A 43 13.42 2.70 12.91
C ALA A 43 14.89 2.31 12.70
N ILE A 44 15.16 1.06 12.26
CA ILE A 44 16.51 0.60 11.93
C ILE A 44 17.07 1.38 10.73
N LEU A 45 16.24 1.69 9.74
CA LEU A 45 16.63 2.53 8.61
C LEU A 45 16.90 3.98 9.03
N GLY A 46 16.28 4.45 10.12
CA GLY A 46 16.33 5.83 10.56
C GLY A 46 15.39 6.77 9.79
N LEU A 47 14.44 6.23 9.01
CA LEU A 47 13.50 7.03 8.24
C LEU A 47 12.38 7.56 9.15
N ARG A 48 12.29 8.89 9.25
CA ARG A 48 11.26 9.55 10.05
C ARG A 48 9.91 9.51 9.35
N VAL A 49 8.90 8.94 10.00
CA VAL A 49 7.52 8.92 9.52
C VAL A 49 6.71 10.02 10.19
N VAL A 50 6.07 10.87 9.39
CA VAL A 50 5.17 11.94 9.84
C VAL A 50 3.78 11.67 9.26
N THR A 51 2.74 11.74 10.09
CA THR A 51 1.36 11.52 9.65
C THR A 51 0.53 12.79 9.81
N GLU A 52 -0.32 13.06 8.84
CA GLU A 52 -1.34 14.12 8.85
C GLU A 52 -2.71 13.51 8.59
N GLY A 53 -3.73 14.02 9.26
CA GLY A 53 -5.05 13.38 9.24
C GLY A 53 -5.10 12.09 10.05
N ARG A 54 -6.10 11.26 9.83
CA ARG A 54 -6.31 10.00 10.55
C ARG A 54 -6.72 8.87 9.62
N PRO A 55 -6.19 7.64 9.84
CA PRO A 55 -6.70 6.46 9.16
C PRO A 55 -8.21 6.28 9.40
N MET A 56 -8.95 5.99 8.35
CA MET A 56 -10.40 5.73 8.47
C MET A 56 -10.68 4.53 9.37
N GLN A 57 -11.80 4.59 10.09
CA GLN A 57 -12.28 3.50 10.94
C GLN A 57 -13.41 2.70 10.30
N VAL A 58 -14.05 3.27 9.28
CA VAL A 58 -15.14 2.63 8.52
C VAL A 58 -14.62 1.54 7.58
N PRO A 59 -15.46 0.57 7.18
CA PRO A 59 -15.10 -0.44 6.18
C PRO A 59 -14.77 0.19 4.82
N GLY A 60 -13.82 -0.40 4.11
CA GLY A 60 -13.48 0.07 2.78
C GLY A 60 -12.01 -0.16 2.41
N ALA A 61 -11.54 0.63 1.47
CA ALA A 61 -10.19 0.53 0.93
C ALA A 61 -9.42 1.83 1.04
N VAL A 62 -8.12 1.71 0.88
CA VAL A 62 -7.16 2.83 0.83
C VAL A 62 -6.56 2.88 -0.57
N VAL A 63 -6.42 4.08 -1.11
CA VAL A 63 -5.70 4.32 -2.36
C VAL A 63 -4.60 5.33 -2.12
N ALA A 64 -3.41 5.05 -2.65
CA ALA A 64 -2.25 5.93 -2.46
C ALA A 64 -1.48 6.11 -3.77
N ASN A 65 -0.75 7.21 -3.90
CA ASN A 65 0.32 7.31 -4.89
C ASN A 65 1.46 6.34 -4.55
N HIS A 66 2.27 6.00 -5.55
CA HIS A 66 3.34 5.01 -5.42
C HIS A 66 4.68 5.53 -5.91
N GLY A 67 5.59 5.76 -5.01
CA GLY A 67 6.92 6.27 -5.33
C GLY A 67 8.06 5.29 -5.04
N SER A 68 7.83 4.31 -4.15
CA SER A 68 8.90 3.46 -3.66
C SER A 68 8.39 2.12 -3.14
N TRP A 69 9.24 1.08 -3.16
CA TRP A 69 8.97 -0.14 -2.40
C TRP A 69 8.83 0.12 -0.88
N LEU A 70 9.41 1.22 -0.38
CA LEU A 70 9.25 1.65 1.01
C LEU A 70 7.79 1.96 1.38
N ASP A 71 6.91 2.27 0.42
CA ASP A 71 5.50 2.54 0.67
C ASP A 71 4.82 1.36 1.38
N ILE A 72 5.28 0.13 1.11
CA ILE A 72 4.79 -1.08 1.79
C ILE A 72 5.07 -1.01 3.29
N PHE A 73 6.26 -0.59 3.68
CA PHE A 73 6.66 -0.46 5.08
C PHE A 73 6.04 0.76 5.75
N THR A 74 6.05 1.91 5.07
CA THR A 74 5.58 3.17 5.64
C THR A 74 4.07 3.16 5.87
N LEU A 75 3.29 2.65 4.92
CA LEU A 75 1.84 2.55 5.05
C LEU A 75 1.42 1.49 6.07
N ASN A 76 2.07 0.30 6.10
CA ASN A 76 1.78 -0.69 7.13
C ASN A 76 2.23 -0.26 8.54
N ALA A 77 3.25 0.58 8.67
CA ALA A 77 3.69 1.09 9.97
C ALA A 77 2.60 1.96 10.64
N VAL A 78 1.82 2.70 9.86
CA VAL A 78 0.82 3.65 10.37
C VAL A 78 -0.60 3.07 10.37
N GLN A 79 -0.92 2.15 9.45
CA GLN A 79 -2.24 1.54 9.34
C GLN A 79 -2.11 0.07 8.93
N ARG A 80 -2.90 -0.82 9.57
CA ARG A 80 -2.96 -2.23 9.16
C ARG A 80 -3.78 -2.36 7.88
N VAL A 81 -3.10 -2.63 6.78
CA VAL A 81 -3.69 -2.78 5.44
C VAL A 81 -3.21 -4.05 4.76
N TYR A 82 -3.97 -4.49 3.77
CA TYR A 82 -3.62 -5.61 2.91
C TYR A 82 -3.44 -5.09 1.49
N PHE A 83 -2.23 -5.22 0.98
CA PHE A 83 -1.92 -4.72 -0.36
C PHE A 83 -2.61 -5.53 -1.45
N VAL A 84 -2.97 -4.83 -2.50
CA VAL A 84 -3.38 -5.42 -3.77
C VAL A 84 -2.22 -5.22 -4.74
N SER A 85 -1.70 -6.31 -5.27
CA SER A 85 -0.53 -6.32 -6.14
C SER A 85 -0.77 -7.12 -7.41
N LYS A 86 0.08 -6.90 -8.41
CA LYS A 86 0.10 -7.73 -9.63
C LYS A 86 0.52 -9.15 -9.30
N SER A 87 -0.03 -10.15 -10.01
CA SER A 87 0.28 -11.57 -9.82
C SER A 87 1.77 -11.90 -10.00
N GLU A 88 2.47 -11.17 -10.87
CA GLU A 88 3.90 -11.36 -11.12
C GLU A 88 4.74 -11.17 -9.87
N VAL A 89 4.34 -10.26 -8.97
CA VAL A 89 5.04 -10.00 -7.70
C VAL A 89 5.05 -11.23 -6.80
N ALA A 90 4.06 -12.10 -6.92
CA ALA A 90 4.03 -13.37 -6.18
C ALA A 90 5.22 -14.29 -6.50
N GLY A 91 5.79 -14.16 -7.71
CA GLY A 91 6.96 -14.92 -8.16
C GLY A 91 8.32 -14.31 -7.77
N TRP A 92 8.35 -13.09 -7.23
CA TRP A 92 9.62 -12.44 -6.92
C TRP A 92 10.31 -13.10 -5.72
N PRO A 93 11.62 -13.44 -5.84
CA PRO A 93 12.37 -14.07 -4.75
C PRO A 93 12.30 -13.26 -3.46
N GLY A 94 11.99 -13.91 -2.34
CA GLY A 94 11.85 -13.28 -1.03
C GLY A 94 10.60 -12.39 -0.87
N ILE A 95 10.37 -11.46 -1.80
CA ILE A 95 9.24 -10.51 -1.76
C ILE A 95 7.90 -11.23 -1.91
N GLY A 96 7.80 -12.19 -2.83
CA GLY A 96 6.57 -12.95 -3.04
C GLY A 96 6.15 -13.76 -1.81
N TRP A 97 7.10 -14.27 -1.01
CA TRP A 97 6.81 -14.96 0.25
C TRP A 97 6.28 -13.99 1.30
N LEU A 98 6.94 -12.84 1.48
CA LEU A 98 6.48 -11.78 2.39
C LEU A 98 5.07 -11.31 2.03
N ALA A 99 4.83 -11.05 0.76
CA ALA A 99 3.53 -10.60 0.26
C ALA A 99 2.42 -11.63 0.55
N ARG A 100 2.66 -12.91 0.25
CA ARG A 100 1.69 -13.98 0.56
C ARG A 100 1.42 -14.13 2.05
N ALA A 101 2.46 -14.12 2.87
CA ALA A 101 2.34 -14.28 4.31
C ALA A 101 1.56 -13.12 4.95
N THR A 102 1.83 -11.89 4.54
CA THR A 102 1.12 -10.69 5.01
C THR A 102 -0.30 -10.55 4.46
N GLY A 103 -0.71 -11.43 3.53
CA GLY A 103 -2.07 -11.50 3.02
C GLY A 103 -2.37 -10.57 1.86
N THR A 104 -1.34 -10.21 1.09
CA THR A 104 -1.49 -9.48 -0.17
C THR A 104 -2.46 -10.19 -1.10
N VAL A 105 -3.34 -9.44 -1.72
CA VAL A 105 -4.26 -9.90 -2.76
C VAL A 105 -3.58 -9.74 -4.12
N PHE A 106 -3.38 -10.85 -4.82
CA PHE A 106 -2.77 -10.82 -6.14
C PHE A 106 -3.85 -10.79 -7.21
N ILE A 107 -3.69 -9.91 -8.18
CA ILE A 107 -4.62 -9.72 -9.29
C ILE A 107 -3.91 -9.91 -10.64
N ASN A 108 -4.60 -10.58 -11.55
CA ASN A 108 -4.23 -10.63 -12.97
C ASN A 108 -4.99 -9.54 -13.72
N ARG A 109 -4.33 -8.89 -14.67
CA ARG A 109 -4.99 -7.87 -15.51
C ARG A 109 -5.76 -8.46 -16.70
N ARG A 110 -5.96 -9.78 -16.72
CA ARG A 110 -6.72 -10.45 -17.78
C ARG A 110 -8.22 -10.29 -17.53
N GLY A 111 -8.95 -9.80 -18.53
CA GLY A 111 -10.39 -9.56 -18.43
C GLY A 111 -11.20 -10.83 -18.10
N SER A 112 -10.71 -12.02 -18.49
CA SER A 112 -11.31 -13.32 -18.17
C SER A 112 -11.35 -13.64 -16.66
N GLU A 113 -10.49 -13.01 -15.85
CA GLU A 113 -10.42 -13.24 -14.41
C GLU A 113 -11.10 -12.13 -13.58
N ALA A 114 -11.69 -11.13 -14.24
CA ALA A 114 -12.28 -9.96 -13.57
C ALA A 114 -13.31 -10.33 -12.50
N LEU A 115 -14.21 -11.30 -12.81
CA LEU A 115 -15.23 -11.76 -11.86
C LEU A 115 -14.65 -12.49 -10.65
N VAL A 116 -13.60 -13.29 -10.86
CA VAL A 116 -12.91 -14.00 -9.76
C VAL A 116 -12.22 -13.02 -8.84
N GLN A 117 -11.55 -12.03 -9.41
CA GLN A 117 -10.88 -10.97 -8.66
C GLN A 117 -11.87 -10.13 -7.88
N GLN A 118 -12.99 -9.78 -8.49
CA GLN A 118 -14.08 -9.05 -7.86
C GLN A 118 -14.61 -9.79 -6.63
N ARG A 119 -14.93 -11.08 -6.75
CA ARG A 119 -15.36 -11.92 -5.62
C ARG A 119 -14.33 -11.95 -4.49
N LEU A 120 -13.05 -12.10 -4.84
CA LEU A 120 -11.96 -12.08 -3.86
C LEU A 120 -11.91 -10.74 -3.09
N PHE A 121 -12.08 -9.62 -3.78
CA PHE A 121 -12.17 -8.30 -3.13
C PHE A 121 -13.36 -8.23 -2.18
N GLU A 122 -14.53 -8.66 -2.61
CA GLU A 122 -15.75 -8.69 -1.81
C GLU A 122 -15.59 -9.52 -0.53
N GLU A 123 -15.05 -10.73 -0.66
CA GLU A 123 -14.78 -11.61 0.48
C GLU A 123 -13.86 -10.95 1.50
N ARG A 124 -12.80 -10.29 1.01
CA ARG A 124 -11.83 -9.62 1.87
C ARG A 124 -12.45 -8.40 2.57
N LEU A 125 -13.22 -7.59 1.85
CA LEU A 125 -13.91 -6.43 2.40
C LEU A 125 -14.97 -6.84 3.44
N ARG A 126 -15.76 -7.90 3.15
CA ARG A 126 -16.73 -8.47 4.11
C ARG A 126 -16.05 -9.06 5.35
N ALA A 127 -14.83 -9.57 5.23
CA ALA A 127 -14.02 -10.00 6.37
C ALA A 127 -13.43 -8.84 7.18
N GLY A 128 -13.78 -7.59 6.88
CA GLY A 128 -13.29 -6.39 7.57
C GLY A 128 -11.86 -5.97 7.19
N HIS A 129 -11.32 -6.53 6.11
CA HIS A 129 -9.98 -6.17 5.64
C HIS A 129 -9.98 -4.80 4.97
N ARG A 130 -9.02 -3.95 5.31
CA ARG A 130 -8.71 -2.73 4.54
C ARG A 130 -7.75 -3.07 3.42
N LEU A 131 -8.25 -3.07 2.20
CA LEU A 131 -7.43 -3.27 1.02
C LEU A 131 -6.73 -1.97 0.65
N LEU A 132 -5.45 -2.03 0.32
CA LEU A 132 -4.71 -0.89 -0.19
C LEU A 132 -4.17 -1.20 -1.58
N PHE A 133 -4.39 -0.31 -2.51
CA PHE A 133 -3.83 -0.41 -3.86
C PHE A 133 -3.27 0.93 -4.36
N PHE A 134 -2.36 0.81 -5.32
CA PHE A 134 -1.75 1.94 -5.98
C PHE A 134 -2.36 2.06 -7.39
N PRO A 135 -3.30 2.99 -7.61
CA PRO A 135 -4.03 3.05 -8.88
C PRO A 135 -3.19 3.53 -10.06
N GLU A 136 -2.02 4.08 -9.82
CA GLU A 136 -1.02 4.38 -10.85
C GLU A 136 -0.55 3.12 -11.58
N GLY A 137 -0.51 1.99 -10.88
CA GLY A 137 -0.14 0.68 -11.43
C GLY A 137 1.35 0.48 -11.65
N THR A 138 2.17 1.43 -11.29
CA THR A 138 3.64 1.37 -11.23
C THR A 138 4.12 2.39 -10.22
N SER A 139 5.35 2.24 -9.74
CA SER A 139 6.01 3.23 -8.90
C SER A 139 6.67 4.33 -9.74
N THR A 140 6.91 5.50 -9.11
CA THR A 140 7.50 6.69 -9.70
C THR A 140 8.81 7.06 -9.02
N ASP A 141 9.35 8.20 -9.41
CA ASP A 141 10.54 8.82 -8.82
C ASP A 141 10.29 9.58 -7.52
N THR A 142 9.11 9.47 -6.92
CA THR A 142 8.63 10.22 -5.74
C THR A 142 8.36 11.71 -5.96
N LEU A 143 8.57 12.25 -7.15
CA LEU A 143 8.38 13.69 -7.45
C LEU A 143 7.08 14.00 -8.19
N ARG A 144 6.31 12.97 -8.56
CA ARG A 144 5.06 13.13 -9.31
C ARG A 144 4.05 12.06 -8.97
N VAL A 145 2.79 12.33 -9.32
CA VAL A 145 1.68 11.39 -9.24
C VAL A 145 1.21 11.10 -10.66
N LEU A 146 1.19 9.81 -11.06
CA LEU A 146 0.66 9.40 -12.35
C LEU A 146 -0.86 9.35 -12.34
N PRO A 147 -1.52 9.40 -13.52
CA PRO A 147 -2.97 9.28 -13.61
C PRO A 147 -3.49 7.98 -13.00
N PHE A 148 -4.58 8.06 -12.24
CA PHE A 148 -5.19 6.91 -11.58
C PHE A 148 -6.01 6.07 -12.55
N LYS A 149 -5.68 4.79 -12.65
CA LYS A 149 -6.40 3.80 -13.48
C LYS A 149 -7.67 3.36 -12.76
N SER A 150 -8.82 3.64 -13.34
CA SER A 150 -10.13 3.35 -12.74
C SER A 150 -10.49 1.85 -12.66
N THR A 151 -9.69 0.95 -13.25
CA THR A 151 -10.01 -0.48 -13.32
C THR A 151 -10.13 -1.15 -11.97
N LEU A 152 -9.26 -0.80 -11.00
CA LEU A 152 -9.31 -1.36 -9.65
C LEU A 152 -10.48 -0.83 -8.83
N PHE A 153 -11.01 0.34 -9.19
CA PHE A 153 -12.18 0.91 -8.52
C PHE A 153 -13.49 0.19 -8.91
N ALA A 154 -13.49 -0.65 -9.94
CA ALA A 154 -14.68 -1.39 -10.35
C ALA A 154 -15.24 -2.30 -9.26
N ALA A 155 -14.38 -2.85 -8.40
CA ALA A 155 -14.78 -3.72 -7.30
C ALA A 155 -15.68 -3.03 -6.26
N PHE A 156 -15.66 -1.70 -6.18
CA PHE A 156 -16.50 -0.92 -5.25
C PHE A 156 -17.91 -0.63 -5.77
N PHE A 157 -18.16 -0.94 -7.04
CA PHE A 157 -19.49 -0.76 -7.69
C PHE A 157 -20.18 -2.11 -7.92
N THR A 158 -19.94 -3.07 -7.05
CA THR A 158 -20.58 -4.37 -7.07
C THR A 158 -21.85 -4.33 -6.20
N HIS A 159 -22.92 -4.96 -6.67
CA HIS A 159 -24.22 -5.01 -5.98
C HIS A 159 -24.09 -5.34 -4.49
N GLY A 160 -24.55 -4.40 -3.66
CA GLY A 160 -24.62 -4.52 -2.19
C GLY A 160 -23.39 -4.08 -1.42
N LEU A 161 -22.30 -3.66 -2.06
CA LEU A 161 -21.12 -3.11 -1.38
C LEU A 161 -21.02 -1.58 -1.52
N GLU A 162 -21.59 -1.01 -2.57
CA GLU A 162 -21.49 0.42 -2.90
C GLU A 162 -21.97 1.35 -1.78
N HIS A 163 -23.03 0.96 -1.05
CA HIS A 163 -23.60 1.77 0.03
C HIS A 163 -22.89 1.66 1.38
N ALA A 164 -21.96 0.70 1.51
CA ALA A 164 -21.29 0.42 2.78
C ALA A 164 -19.79 0.78 2.75
N LEU A 165 -19.22 1.03 1.59
CA LEU A 165 -17.77 1.17 1.43
C LEU A 165 -17.34 2.62 1.23
N HIS A 166 -16.24 2.94 1.90
CA HIS A 166 -15.53 4.19 1.73
C HIS A 166 -14.14 3.92 1.15
N ILE A 167 -13.65 4.85 0.36
CA ILE A 167 -12.27 4.84 -0.12
C ILE A 167 -11.53 6.00 0.51
N GLN A 168 -10.45 5.72 1.24
CA GLN A 168 -9.61 6.77 1.77
C GLN A 168 -8.41 7.03 0.86
N PRO A 169 -8.34 8.21 0.21
CA PRO A 169 -7.13 8.63 -0.47
C PRO A 169 -6.03 8.94 0.56
N VAL A 170 -4.80 8.58 0.20
CA VAL A 170 -3.61 8.82 1.03
C VAL A 170 -2.49 9.35 0.13
N THR A 171 -1.89 10.45 0.54
CA THR A 171 -0.71 11.01 -0.15
C THR A 171 0.54 10.61 0.60
N VAL A 172 1.49 10.02 -0.12
CA VAL A 172 2.81 9.65 0.40
C VAL A 172 3.86 10.53 -0.27
N THR A 173 4.58 11.33 0.50
CA THR A 173 5.64 12.20 0.01
C THR A 173 6.94 11.95 0.75
N TYR A 174 8.03 11.88 0.00
CA TYR A 174 9.36 11.69 0.55
C TYR A 174 10.18 12.98 0.48
N SER A 175 10.94 13.25 1.53
CA SER A 175 11.97 14.28 1.52
C SER A 175 13.32 13.59 1.66
N ALA A 176 14.18 13.73 0.67
CA ALA A 176 15.52 13.17 0.69
C ALA A 176 16.35 13.72 1.87
N PRO A 177 17.42 13.04 2.29
CA PRO A 177 18.43 13.62 3.18
C PRO A 177 19.04 14.89 2.57
N GLU A 178 19.58 15.77 3.42
CA GLU A 178 20.29 16.94 2.95
C GLU A 178 21.42 16.57 1.96
N ARG A 179 21.51 17.30 0.85
CA ARG A 179 22.50 17.13 -0.22
C ARG A 179 22.36 15.87 -1.06
N GLU A 180 21.30 15.07 -0.84
CA GLU A 180 20.96 13.95 -1.71
C GLU A 180 19.98 14.37 -2.81
N ASP A 181 19.97 13.61 -3.91
CA ASP A 181 19.00 13.80 -5.00
C ASP A 181 17.57 13.75 -4.43
N PRO A 182 16.66 14.65 -4.81
CA PRO A 182 15.26 14.62 -4.41
C PRO A 182 14.56 13.26 -4.66
N ARG A 183 15.03 12.49 -5.65
CA ARG A 183 14.56 11.14 -6.00
C ARG A 183 15.16 10.02 -5.14
N PHE A 184 15.92 10.35 -4.10
CA PHE A 184 16.71 9.41 -3.31
C PHE A 184 15.93 8.15 -2.89
N TYR A 185 14.65 8.29 -2.52
CA TYR A 185 13.77 7.19 -2.13
C TYR A 185 12.99 6.57 -3.30
N GLY A 186 12.99 7.20 -4.47
CA GLY A 186 12.27 6.73 -5.63
C GLY A 186 12.79 5.37 -6.13
N TRP A 187 11.88 4.50 -6.51
CA TRP A 187 12.21 3.22 -7.12
C TRP A 187 11.26 2.96 -8.29
N TRP A 188 11.77 3.09 -9.51
CA TRP A 188 10.95 3.07 -10.73
C TRP A 188 11.73 2.48 -11.91
N GLY A 189 11.01 2.15 -12.99
CA GLY A 189 11.60 1.59 -14.20
C GLY A 189 12.27 0.24 -13.92
N ASP A 190 13.46 0.07 -14.44
CA ASP A 190 14.25 -1.14 -14.34
C ASP A 190 15.28 -1.11 -13.19
N MET A 191 15.04 -0.27 -12.18
CA MET A 191 15.95 -0.17 -11.02
C MET A 191 16.00 -1.50 -10.26
N ASP A 192 17.23 -2.00 -10.03
CA ASP A 192 17.43 -3.19 -9.22
C ASP A 192 17.10 -2.94 -7.75
N PHE A 193 16.27 -3.82 -7.19
CA PHE A 193 15.83 -3.71 -5.80
C PHE A 193 17.00 -3.84 -4.81
N GLY A 194 17.93 -4.78 -5.03
CA GLY A 194 19.03 -5.04 -4.12
C GLY A 194 19.97 -3.84 -4.00
N SER A 195 20.37 -3.29 -5.13
CA SER A 195 21.23 -2.10 -5.20
C SER A 195 20.58 -0.88 -4.53
N HIS A 196 19.30 -0.67 -4.78
CA HIS A 196 18.56 0.42 -4.16
C HIS A 196 18.41 0.23 -2.64
N LEU A 197 18.13 -0.99 -2.18
CA LEU A 197 18.10 -1.32 -0.74
C LEU A 197 19.44 -1.04 -0.07
N VAL A 198 20.57 -1.48 -0.68
CA VAL A 198 21.91 -1.24 -0.15
C VAL A 198 22.21 0.26 -0.10
N LYS A 199 21.86 1.02 -1.14
CA LYS A 199 21.98 2.49 -1.16
C LYS A 199 21.28 3.13 0.04
N LEU A 200 20.03 2.75 0.32
CA LEU A 200 19.27 3.31 1.43
C LEU A 200 19.86 2.91 2.80
N LEU A 201 20.30 1.66 2.95
CA LEU A 201 20.90 1.18 4.20
C LEU A 201 22.27 1.78 4.47
N ALA A 202 23.06 2.10 3.43
CA ALA A 202 24.39 2.68 3.56
C ALA A 202 24.36 4.20 3.84
N ALA A 203 23.25 4.87 3.62
CA ALA A 203 23.16 6.30 3.85
C ALA A 203 23.27 6.64 5.34
N PRO A 204 24.22 7.50 5.74
CA PRO A 204 24.48 7.80 7.16
C PRO A 204 23.36 8.62 7.81
N ARG A 205 22.57 9.30 7.02
CA ARG A 205 21.40 10.06 7.46
C ARG A 205 20.22 9.75 6.57
N GLN A 206 19.05 9.71 7.16
CA GLN A 206 17.81 9.52 6.44
C GLN A 206 16.98 10.81 6.48
N GLY A 207 16.14 10.97 5.49
CA GLY A 207 15.18 12.07 5.44
C GLY A 207 13.88 11.73 6.19
N ARG A 208 12.77 12.01 5.55
CA ARG A 208 11.44 11.75 6.12
C ARG A 208 10.44 11.32 5.06
N VAL A 209 9.41 10.60 5.49
CA VAL A 209 8.20 10.35 4.72
C VAL A 209 7.03 11.00 5.44
N ARG A 210 6.20 11.72 4.68
CA ARG A 210 4.92 12.26 5.17
C ARG A 210 3.79 11.45 4.55
N ILE A 211 2.83 11.04 5.38
CA ILE A 211 1.66 10.29 4.98
C ILE A 211 0.43 11.11 5.37
N THR A 212 -0.27 11.66 4.39
CA THR A 212 -1.45 12.49 4.58
C THR A 212 -2.71 11.66 4.30
N PHE A 213 -3.51 11.44 5.33
CA PHE A 213 -4.79 10.74 5.24
C PHE A 213 -5.89 11.76 4.94
N HIS A 214 -6.48 11.65 3.74
CA HIS A 214 -7.60 12.50 3.35
C HIS A 214 -8.92 11.99 3.94
N THR A 215 -9.95 12.84 3.88
CA THR A 215 -11.32 12.43 4.25
C THR A 215 -11.76 11.26 3.38
N PRO A 216 -12.28 10.17 3.98
CA PRO A 216 -12.82 9.06 3.22
C PRO A 216 -13.96 9.49 2.30
N VAL A 217 -13.97 8.96 1.10
CA VAL A 217 -14.95 9.26 0.05
C VAL A 217 -15.90 8.07 -0.04
N PRO A 218 -17.24 8.27 0.09
CA PRO A 218 -18.20 7.19 -0.07
C PRO A 218 -18.27 6.74 -1.54
N ALA A 219 -18.34 5.43 -1.78
CA ALA A 219 -18.36 4.91 -3.15
C ALA A 219 -19.68 5.25 -3.87
N ASP A 220 -20.81 5.25 -3.16
CA ASP A 220 -22.14 5.53 -3.69
C ASP A 220 -22.37 7.01 -4.06
N GLY A 221 -21.48 7.91 -3.64
CA GLY A 221 -21.50 9.31 -4.06
C GLY A 221 -21.14 9.53 -5.55
N PHE A 222 -20.85 8.47 -6.30
CA PHE A 222 -20.41 8.55 -7.70
C PHE A 222 -21.21 7.62 -8.60
N ALA A 223 -21.53 8.11 -9.80
CA ALA A 223 -22.22 7.33 -10.83
C ALA A 223 -21.38 6.16 -11.39
N GLY A 224 -20.09 6.07 -11.05
CA GLY A 224 -19.22 5.00 -11.49
C GLY A 224 -17.74 5.20 -11.16
N ARG A 225 -16.98 4.14 -11.43
CA ARG A 225 -15.55 4.02 -11.09
C ARG A 225 -14.65 5.14 -11.59
N LYS A 226 -14.99 5.76 -12.72
CA LYS A 226 -14.16 6.85 -13.30
C LYS A 226 -14.23 8.12 -12.47
N GLY A 227 -15.44 8.51 -12.04
CA GLY A 227 -15.64 9.68 -11.17
C GLY A 227 -14.96 9.51 -9.81
N LEU A 228 -15.12 8.33 -9.20
CA LEU A 228 -14.46 8.01 -7.92
C LEU A 228 -12.94 8.04 -8.05
N ALA A 229 -12.37 7.44 -9.09
CA ALA A 229 -10.92 7.45 -9.33
C ALA A 229 -10.38 8.88 -9.53
N ALA A 230 -11.07 9.69 -10.33
CA ALA A 230 -10.71 11.09 -10.55
C ALA A 230 -10.76 11.92 -9.25
N ARG A 231 -11.77 11.70 -8.40
CA ARG A 231 -11.85 12.38 -7.10
C ARG A 231 -10.71 11.98 -6.17
N CYS A 232 -10.40 10.68 -6.10
CA CYS A 232 -9.28 10.19 -5.29
C CYS A 232 -7.93 10.75 -5.78
N GLU A 233 -7.72 10.78 -7.10
CA GLU A 233 -6.53 11.37 -7.71
C GLU A 233 -6.39 12.86 -7.37
N ALA A 234 -7.48 13.63 -7.50
CA ALA A 234 -7.47 15.05 -7.19
C ALA A 234 -7.06 15.32 -5.74
N LEU A 235 -7.60 14.56 -4.78
CA LEU A 235 -7.25 14.69 -3.37
C LEU A 235 -5.78 14.33 -3.11
N VAL A 236 -5.27 13.27 -3.74
CA VAL A 236 -3.86 12.88 -3.59
C VAL A 236 -2.94 13.97 -4.17
N ARG A 237 -3.27 14.54 -5.32
CA ARG A 237 -2.50 15.63 -5.95
C ARG A 237 -2.53 16.92 -5.14
N GLU A 238 -3.64 17.25 -4.51
CA GLU A 238 -3.80 18.46 -3.69
C GLU A 238 -2.77 18.55 -2.55
N ALA A 239 -2.45 17.41 -1.91
CA ALA A 239 -1.46 17.35 -0.84
C ALA A 239 -0.04 16.98 -1.33
N PHE A 240 0.13 16.74 -2.64
CA PHE A 240 1.43 16.45 -3.23
C PHE A 240 2.16 17.76 -3.55
N PRO A 241 3.45 17.88 -3.23
CA PRO A 241 4.20 19.07 -3.61
C PRO A 241 4.13 19.34 -5.13
N PRO A 242 4.10 20.60 -5.56
CA PRO A 242 4.17 20.91 -6.98
C PRO A 242 5.44 20.31 -7.58
N GLU A 243 5.36 19.89 -8.85
CA GLU A 243 6.54 19.39 -9.56
C GLU A 243 7.63 20.47 -9.55
N PRO A 244 8.89 20.09 -9.27
CA PRO A 244 9.97 21.07 -9.34
C PRO A 244 9.99 21.66 -10.75
N VAL A 245 9.91 22.98 -10.82
CA VAL A 245 10.10 23.71 -12.08
C VAL A 245 11.54 23.46 -12.51
N GLY A 246 11.71 22.74 -13.63
CA GLY A 246 13.02 22.38 -14.21
C GLY A 246 13.75 23.57 -14.79
#